data_d9b54fa53e890dd1941f8ed11e03d96a
#
_entry.id   d9b54fa53e890dd1941f8ed11e03d96a
#
_cell.length_a   1.000
_cell.length_b   1.000
_cell.length_c   1.000
_cell.angle_alpha   90.00
_cell.angle_beta   90.00
_cell.angle_gamma   90.00
#
_symmetry.space_group_name_H-M   'P 1'
#
loop_
_entity.id
_entity.type
_entity.pdbx_description
1 polymer ?
#
loop_
_entity_poly.entity_id
_entity_poly.type
_entity_poly.pdbx_seq_one_letter_code
_entity_poly.pdbx_strand_id
1 'polypeptide(L)'
;RDYYEYLPIFEPYNEDGTFRLYNKVISGKETDGSPKWSENRFLNSVAEREENIYNQKTLYTNANLMLRYDILSGLSYTGQFGVDYQSGKEEIYYARTNWSGMTSADGPIGYSTRNSLNMMNWTTVHRINYKQSFDKHDISGLLGIEAGSQDYVTLGVTGSGFINDHIQDVSYAKERKGTNTSKTK
;
A
#
# COMPACT_ATOMS: atom_id res chain seq x y z
N ARG A 1 -9.62 -8.39 -20.21
CA ARG A 1 -11.07 -8.72 -20.17
C ARG A 1 -11.92 -7.54 -19.72
N ASP A 2 -11.33 -6.52 -19.07
CA ASP A 2 -12.06 -5.47 -18.33
C ASP A 2 -12.26 -4.16 -19.10
N TYR A 3 -11.71 -4.01 -20.31
CA TYR A 3 -11.78 -2.78 -21.09
C TYR A 3 -13.18 -2.48 -21.68
N TYR A 4 -14.05 -3.49 -21.78
CA TYR A 4 -15.40 -3.32 -22.35
C TYR A 4 -16.46 -2.95 -21.31
N GLU A 5 -16.13 -2.99 -20.02
CA GLU A 5 -17.05 -2.66 -18.93
C GLU A 5 -17.10 -1.15 -18.63
N TYR A 6 -16.15 -0.38 -19.20
CA TYR A 6 -16.01 1.08 -19.05
C TYR A 6 -16.46 1.87 -20.30
N LEU A 7 -17.52 1.45 -20.93
CA LEU A 7 -17.99 2.20 -22.09
C LEU A 7 -18.53 3.57 -21.64
N PRO A 8 -18.02 4.70 -22.20
CA PRO A 8 -18.41 6.05 -21.82
C PRO A 8 -19.88 6.40 -22.22
N ILE A 9 -20.58 5.46 -22.81
CA ILE A 9 -22.00 5.58 -23.19
C ILE A 9 -22.97 5.29 -22.05
N PHE A 10 -22.50 4.77 -20.91
CA PHE A 10 -23.37 4.51 -19.77
C PHE A 10 -23.41 5.73 -18.85
N GLU A 11 -24.61 6.25 -18.62
CA GLU A 11 -24.82 7.30 -17.64
C GLU A 11 -24.56 6.78 -16.24
N PRO A 12 -23.73 7.48 -15.42
CA PRO A 12 -23.35 7.02 -14.09
C PRO A 12 -24.48 7.14 -13.06
N TYR A 13 -25.51 7.94 -13.33
CA TYR A 13 -26.62 8.21 -12.41
C TYR A 13 -27.96 7.75 -12.98
N ASN A 14 -28.85 7.38 -12.08
CA ASN A 14 -30.29 7.21 -12.37
C ASN A 14 -30.96 8.59 -12.37
N GLU A 15 -32.21 8.63 -12.83
CA GLU A 15 -33.02 9.88 -12.87
C GLU A 15 -33.24 10.49 -11.47
N ASP A 16 -33.21 9.67 -10.42
CA ASP A 16 -33.33 10.10 -9.02
C ASP A 16 -32.01 10.56 -8.40
N GLY A 17 -30.92 10.59 -9.18
CA GLY A 17 -29.58 11.01 -8.72
C GLY A 17 -28.78 9.91 -8.00
N THR A 18 -29.32 8.72 -7.84
CA THR A 18 -28.56 7.58 -7.29
C THR A 18 -27.61 6.99 -8.33
N PHE A 19 -26.56 6.30 -7.88
CA PHE A 19 -25.64 5.64 -8.80
C PHE A 19 -26.33 4.50 -9.56
N ARG A 20 -26.13 4.49 -10.89
CA ARG A 20 -26.59 3.39 -11.73
C ARG A 20 -25.61 2.23 -11.60
N LEU A 21 -26.07 1.10 -11.08
CA LEU A 21 -25.26 -0.11 -10.88
C LEU A 21 -25.67 -1.24 -11.83
N TYR A 22 -26.79 -1.09 -12.52
CA TYR A 22 -27.32 -2.08 -13.44
C TYR A 22 -27.70 -1.44 -14.77
N ASN A 23 -27.41 -2.14 -15.86
CA ASN A 23 -27.84 -1.76 -17.20
C ASN A 23 -28.76 -2.84 -17.77
N LYS A 24 -29.77 -2.40 -18.52
CA LYS A 24 -30.59 -3.30 -19.33
C LYS A 24 -29.83 -3.69 -20.58
N VAL A 25 -29.65 -4.98 -20.78
CA VAL A 25 -29.01 -5.57 -21.96
C VAL A 25 -29.93 -6.58 -22.62
N ILE A 26 -29.83 -6.73 -23.95
CA ILE A 26 -30.54 -7.75 -24.64
C ILE A 26 -29.87 -9.09 -24.40
N SER A 27 -30.55 -10.00 -23.71
CA SER A 27 -30.03 -11.34 -23.35
C SER A 27 -30.48 -12.43 -24.32
N GLY A 28 -31.34 -12.10 -25.29
CA GLY A 28 -31.89 -13.04 -26.27
C GLY A 28 -33.14 -12.51 -26.93
N LYS A 29 -34.02 -13.44 -27.31
CA LYS A 29 -35.36 -13.13 -27.87
C LYS A 29 -36.43 -13.86 -27.07
N GLU A 30 -37.55 -13.22 -26.91
CA GLU A 30 -38.77 -13.84 -26.39
C GLU A 30 -39.37 -14.79 -27.45
N THR A 31 -40.38 -15.56 -27.07
CA THR A 31 -41.06 -16.51 -27.97
C THR A 31 -41.79 -15.85 -29.15
N ASP A 32 -42.14 -14.58 -29.03
CA ASP A 32 -42.74 -13.74 -30.05
C ASP A 32 -41.71 -13.04 -30.96
N GLY A 33 -40.41 -13.26 -30.72
CA GLY A 33 -39.30 -12.66 -31.47
C GLY A 33 -38.85 -11.29 -30.97
N SER A 34 -39.55 -10.69 -29.98
CA SER A 34 -39.15 -9.43 -29.36
C SER A 34 -37.86 -9.56 -28.56
N PRO A 35 -37.10 -8.45 -28.29
CA PRO A 35 -35.91 -8.50 -27.48
C PRO A 35 -36.23 -8.92 -26.04
N LYS A 36 -35.51 -9.93 -25.54
CA LYS A 36 -35.52 -10.30 -24.13
C LYS A 36 -34.48 -9.46 -23.38
N TRP A 37 -34.99 -8.65 -22.45
CA TRP A 37 -34.15 -7.79 -21.62
C TRP A 37 -33.73 -8.48 -20.33
N SER A 38 -32.50 -8.33 -19.94
CA SER A 38 -31.99 -8.68 -18.62
C SER A 38 -31.24 -7.50 -18.03
N GLU A 39 -31.14 -7.47 -16.71
CA GLU A 39 -30.33 -6.49 -16.00
C GLU A 39 -28.97 -7.11 -15.68
N ASN A 40 -27.92 -6.49 -16.19
CA ASN A 40 -26.55 -6.85 -15.85
C ASN A 40 -25.95 -5.75 -15.00
N ARG A 41 -25.32 -6.18 -13.94
CA ARG A 41 -24.50 -5.31 -13.11
C ARG A 41 -23.27 -4.85 -13.90
N PHE A 42 -22.91 -3.59 -13.77
CA PHE A 42 -21.70 -3.05 -14.38
C PHE A 42 -20.86 -2.27 -13.36
N LEU A 43 -19.58 -2.11 -13.66
CA LEU A 43 -18.68 -1.30 -12.87
C LEU A 43 -18.94 0.18 -13.18
N ASN A 44 -19.50 0.90 -12.19
CA ASN A 44 -19.66 2.35 -12.26
C ASN A 44 -18.44 3.02 -11.62
N SER A 45 -17.51 3.48 -12.45
CA SER A 45 -16.25 4.09 -11.98
C SER A 45 -16.46 5.39 -11.17
N VAL A 46 -17.58 6.08 -11.38
CA VAL A 46 -17.94 7.27 -10.61
C VAL A 46 -18.35 6.86 -9.18
N ALA A 47 -19.23 5.84 -9.07
CA ALA A 47 -19.63 5.30 -7.78
C ALA A 47 -18.43 4.75 -7.01
N GLU A 48 -17.55 3.99 -7.68
CA GLU A 48 -16.31 3.46 -7.06
C GLU A 48 -15.42 4.58 -6.49
N ARG A 49 -15.29 5.67 -7.21
CA ARG A 49 -14.48 6.80 -6.80
C ARG A 49 -15.08 7.60 -5.65
N GLU A 50 -16.41 7.77 -5.64
CA GLU A 50 -17.10 8.62 -4.67
C GLU A 50 -17.41 7.87 -3.36
N GLU A 51 -17.71 6.58 -3.43
CA GLU A 51 -18.12 5.78 -2.28
C GLU A 51 -16.97 5.03 -1.60
N ASN A 52 -15.91 4.67 -2.36
CA ASN A 52 -14.78 3.96 -1.79
C ASN A 52 -13.79 4.92 -1.14
N ILE A 53 -13.17 4.45 -0.08
CA ILE A 53 -12.08 5.16 0.60
C ILE A 53 -10.77 4.47 0.27
N TYR A 54 -9.81 5.28 -0.14
CA TYR A 54 -8.41 4.87 -0.27
C TYR A 54 -7.54 5.93 0.37
N ASN A 55 -7.01 5.63 1.55
CA ASN A 55 -6.20 6.55 2.33
C ASN A 55 -4.88 5.89 2.70
N GLN A 56 -3.78 6.51 2.29
CA GLN A 56 -2.43 6.04 2.61
C GLN A 56 -1.62 7.19 3.21
N LYS A 57 -0.98 6.92 4.34
CA LYS A 57 -0.07 7.84 5.00
C LYS A 57 1.25 7.15 5.25
N THR A 58 2.35 7.76 4.83
CA THR A 58 3.69 7.23 5.04
C THR A 58 4.58 8.31 5.61
N LEU A 59 5.27 7.97 6.68
CA LEU A 59 6.33 8.78 7.29
C LEU A 59 7.67 8.13 6.97
N TYR A 60 8.58 8.90 6.40
CA TYR A 60 9.98 8.53 6.21
C TYR A 60 10.86 9.43 7.06
N THR A 61 11.78 8.84 7.80
CA THR A 61 12.79 9.54 8.57
C THR A 61 14.14 8.92 8.28
N ASN A 62 15.08 9.75 7.88
CA ASN A 62 16.47 9.36 7.66
C ASN A 62 17.36 10.25 8.52
N ALA A 63 18.32 9.64 9.22
CA ALA A 63 19.33 10.34 9.99
C ALA A 63 20.70 9.71 9.75
N ASN A 64 21.69 10.56 9.49
CA ASN A 64 23.08 10.14 9.30
C ASN A 64 24.00 10.99 10.17
N LEU A 65 24.90 10.33 10.88
CA LEU A 65 25.96 10.95 11.65
C LEU A 65 27.30 10.43 11.13
N MET A 66 28.21 11.34 10.84
CA MET A 66 29.58 11.02 10.46
C MET A 66 30.55 11.74 11.37
N LEU A 67 31.51 11.01 11.92
CA LEU A 67 32.62 11.53 12.70
C LEU A 67 33.91 11.16 12.00
N ARG A 68 34.79 12.14 11.80
CA ARG A 68 36.17 11.92 11.37
C ARG A 68 37.10 12.43 12.45
N TYR A 69 38.08 11.63 12.75
CA TYR A 69 39.12 11.96 13.71
C TYR A 69 40.51 11.63 13.14
N ASP A 70 41.37 12.65 13.03
CA ASP A 70 42.73 12.49 12.58
C ASP A 70 43.60 12.17 13.81
N ILE A 71 44.03 10.89 13.91
CA ILE A 71 44.71 10.34 15.07
C ILE A 71 46.17 10.83 15.09
N LEU A 72 46.81 10.70 13.94
CA LEU A 72 48.22 11.11 13.72
C LEU A 72 48.34 11.62 12.27
N SER A 73 49.50 12.24 11.94
CA SER A 73 49.80 12.58 10.56
C SER A 73 49.72 11.33 9.68
N GLY A 74 48.84 11.33 8.70
CA GLY A 74 48.63 10.21 7.80
C GLY A 74 47.69 9.10 8.32
N LEU A 75 47.24 9.13 9.58
CA LEU A 75 46.31 8.14 10.14
C LEU A 75 45.01 8.79 10.56
N SER A 76 43.91 8.40 9.96
CA SER A 76 42.58 8.92 10.30
C SER A 76 41.57 7.79 10.52
N TYR A 77 40.64 8.04 11.41
CA TYR A 77 39.48 7.22 11.67
C TYR A 77 38.22 7.94 11.15
N THR A 78 37.31 7.20 10.55
CA THR A 78 35.99 7.69 10.16
C THR A 78 34.96 6.71 10.66
N GLY A 79 34.04 7.18 11.50
CA GLY A 79 32.85 6.46 11.93
C GLY A 79 31.62 7.07 11.29
N GLN A 80 30.73 6.24 10.80
CA GLN A 80 29.45 6.65 10.22
C GLN A 80 28.34 5.81 10.82
N PHE A 81 27.24 6.44 11.18
CA PHE A 81 26.03 5.77 11.67
C PHE A 81 24.84 6.34 10.92
N GLY A 82 24.05 5.45 10.34
CA GLY A 82 22.82 5.77 9.61
C GLY A 82 21.62 5.04 10.19
N VAL A 83 20.48 5.72 10.23
CA VAL A 83 19.18 5.15 10.58
C VAL A 83 18.15 5.59 9.56
N ASP A 84 17.41 4.62 9.03
CA ASP A 84 16.22 4.81 8.17
C ASP A 84 15.01 4.23 8.87
N TYR A 85 14.00 5.05 9.08
CA TYR A 85 12.73 4.63 9.65
C TYR A 85 11.60 4.95 8.68
N GLN A 86 10.76 3.95 8.42
CA GLN A 86 9.54 4.08 7.64
C GLN A 86 8.35 3.58 8.44
N SER A 87 7.31 4.40 8.54
CA SER A 87 6.02 4.01 9.09
C SER A 87 4.92 4.32 8.08
N GLY A 88 4.21 3.29 7.63
CA GLY A 88 3.11 3.37 6.67
C GLY A 88 1.81 2.90 7.28
N LYS A 89 0.72 3.60 6.96
CA LYS A 89 -0.66 3.18 7.27
C LYS A 89 -1.49 3.31 6.02
N GLU A 90 -2.25 2.27 5.73
CA GLU A 90 -3.19 2.22 4.62
C GLU A 90 -4.56 1.84 5.14
N GLU A 91 -5.58 2.52 4.63
CA GLU A 91 -6.98 2.26 4.92
C GLU A 91 -7.74 2.24 3.60
N ILE A 92 -8.39 1.14 3.34
CA ILE A 92 -9.21 0.91 2.15
C ILE A 92 -10.60 0.52 2.62
N TYR A 93 -11.61 1.13 2.03
CA TYR A 93 -13.00 0.73 2.20
C TYR A 93 -13.67 0.65 0.84
N TYR A 94 -14.33 -0.45 0.57
CA TYR A 94 -15.18 -0.65 -0.59
C TYR A 94 -16.64 -0.66 -0.14
N ALA A 95 -17.41 0.29 -0.66
CA ALA A 95 -18.81 0.47 -0.30
C ALA A 95 -19.66 -0.75 -0.68
N ARG A 96 -20.64 -1.05 0.15
CA ARG A 96 -21.51 -2.24 0.03
C ARG A 96 -22.29 -2.28 -1.28
N THR A 97 -22.62 -1.13 -1.82
CA THR A 97 -23.52 -0.94 -2.94
C THR A 97 -22.82 -0.94 -4.30
N ASN A 98 -21.51 -0.73 -4.35
CA ASN A 98 -20.79 -0.70 -5.61
C ASN A 98 -20.19 -2.07 -6.00
N TRP A 99 -19.52 -2.11 -7.16
CA TRP A 99 -18.96 -3.36 -7.71
C TRP A 99 -17.96 -4.02 -6.79
N SER A 100 -17.06 -3.24 -6.22
CA SER A 100 -15.93 -3.76 -5.40
C SER A 100 -16.38 -4.26 -4.02
N GLY A 101 -17.47 -3.74 -3.48
CA GLY A 101 -18.00 -4.08 -2.17
C GLY A 101 -19.09 -5.13 -2.14
N MET A 102 -19.57 -5.57 -3.31
CA MET A 102 -20.57 -6.63 -3.43
C MET A 102 -19.96 -7.93 -3.89
N THR A 103 -20.38 -9.06 -3.32
CA THR A 103 -20.19 -10.37 -3.94
C THR A 103 -21.44 -10.79 -4.71
N SER A 104 -21.25 -11.61 -5.72
CA SER A 104 -22.37 -12.17 -6.50
C SER A 104 -23.25 -13.12 -5.70
N ALA A 105 -22.73 -13.70 -4.60
CA ALA A 105 -23.41 -14.69 -3.80
C ALA A 105 -24.15 -14.09 -2.60
N ASP A 106 -23.54 -13.07 -1.94
CA ASP A 106 -23.99 -12.60 -0.63
C ASP A 106 -24.65 -11.21 -0.66
N GLY A 107 -24.70 -10.58 -1.85
CA GLY A 107 -25.25 -9.24 -2.01
C GLY A 107 -24.33 -8.13 -1.44
N PRO A 108 -24.89 -7.02 -0.94
CA PRO A 108 -24.11 -5.87 -0.49
C PRO A 108 -23.49 -6.12 0.89
N ILE A 109 -22.20 -6.41 0.94
CA ILE A 109 -21.49 -6.72 2.19
C ILE A 109 -20.45 -5.67 2.59
N GLY A 110 -19.79 -5.01 1.64
CA GLY A 110 -18.70 -4.07 1.91
C GLY A 110 -17.43 -4.74 2.44
N TYR A 111 -16.29 -4.14 2.16
CA TYR A 111 -14.98 -4.60 2.61
C TYR A 111 -14.16 -3.45 3.16
N SER A 112 -13.48 -3.66 4.27
CA SER A 112 -12.50 -2.74 4.81
C SER A 112 -11.17 -3.45 5.03
N THR A 113 -10.08 -2.77 4.67
CA THR A 113 -8.72 -3.26 4.92
C THR A 113 -7.92 -2.17 5.60
N ARG A 114 -7.21 -2.53 6.66
CA ARG A 114 -6.22 -1.69 7.33
C ARG A 114 -4.88 -2.39 7.37
N ASN A 115 -3.89 -1.74 6.79
CA ASN A 115 -2.52 -2.22 6.79
C ASN A 115 -1.62 -1.23 7.54
N SER A 116 -0.66 -1.77 8.28
CA SER A 116 0.40 -1.01 8.92
C SER A 116 1.74 -1.64 8.58
N LEU A 117 2.69 -0.80 8.20
CA LEU A 117 4.07 -1.16 7.95
C LEU A 117 4.96 -0.35 8.89
N ASN A 118 5.86 -1.01 9.59
CA ASN A 118 6.98 -0.37 10.27
C ASN A 118 8.27 -1.04 9.83
N MET A 119 9.22 -0.25 9.38
CA MET A 119 10.55 -0.69 8.97
C MET A 119 11.60 0.21 9.62
N MET A 120 12.61 -0.39 10.20
CA MET A 120 13.75 0.31 10.76
C MET A 120 15.02 -0.36 10.26
N ASN A 121 15.88 0.42 9.63
CA ASN A 121 17.21 0.01 9.23
C ASN A 121 18.23 0.85 9.98
N TRP A 122 19.29 0.22 10.44
CA TRP A 122 20.47 0.96 10.89
C TRP A 122 21.73 0.36 10.28
N THR A 123 22.69 1.21 10.01
CA THR A 123 23.98 0.82 9.47
C THR A 123 25.06 1.60 10.19
N THR A 124 26.14 0.91 10.55
CA THR A 124 27.34 1.57 11.07
C THR A 124 28.56 1.14 10.27
N VAL A 125 29.40 2.10 9.92
CA VAL A 125 30.62 1.89 9.14
C VAL A 125 31.77 2.54 9.86
N HIS A 126 32.83 1.77 10.10
CA HIS A 126 34.06 2.25 10.73
C HIS A 126 35.23 2.01 9.78
N ARG A 127 36.02 3.05 9.54
CA ARG A 127 37.17 3.00 8.62
C ARG A 127 38.38 3.62 9.27
N ILE A 128 39.53 2.95 9.11
CA ILE A 128 40.85 3.49 9.43
C ILE A 128 41.57 3.68 8.09
N ASN A 129 42.03 4.87 7.84
CA ASN A 129 42.79 5.22 6.66
C ASN A 129 44.19 5.59 7.09
N TYR A 130 45.20 5.00 6.44
CA TYR A 130 46.58 5.33 6.58
C TYR A 130 47.16 5.80 5.26
N LYS A 131 47.89 6.92 5.27
CA LYS A 131 48.61 7.43 4.13
C LYS A 131 49.88 8.12 4.58
N GLN A 132 51.02 7.64 4.12
CA GLN A 132 52.31 8.17 4.47
C GLN A 132 53.24 8.16 3.25
N SER A 133 54.03 9.22 3.12
CA SER A 133 55.06 9.34 2.08
C SER A 133 56.42 9.26 2.75
N PHE A 134 57.28 8.42 2.20
CA PHE A 134 58.68 8.23 2.64
C PHE A 134 59.60 8.38 1.43
N ASP A 135 60.37 9.46 1.39
CA ASP A 135 61.25 9.77 0.27
C ASP A 135 60.53 9.70 -1.08
N LYS A 136 60.75 8.62 -1.86
CA LYS A 136 60.14 8.36 -3.16
C LYS A 136 58.96 7.37 -3.13
N HIS A 137 58.55 6.92 -1.92
CA HIS A 137 57.51 5.91 -1.76
C HIS A 137 56.29 6.50 -1.08
N ASP A 138 55.12 6.27 -1.66
CA ASP A 138 53.83 6.56 -1.08
C ASP A 138 53.16 5.24 -0.66
N ILE A 139 52.81 5.13 0.61
CA ILE A 139 52.09 3.98 1.17
C ILE A 139 50.72 4.44 1.58
N SER A 140 49.69 3.72 1.15
CA SER A 140 48.30 3.92 1.60
C SER A 140 47.62 2.60 1.92
N GLY A 141 46.83 2.62 2.97
CA GLY A 141 46.04 1.47 3.41
C GLY A 141 44.68 1.90 3.94
N LEU A 142 43.70 1.04 3.78
CA LEU A 142 42.33 1.23 4.29
C LEU A 142 41.88 -0.07 4.94
N LEU A 143 41.42 0.04 6.18
CA LEU A 143 40.73 -1.04 6.88
C LEU A 143 39.34 -0.55 7.26
N GLY A 144 38.29 -1.35 6.97
CA GLY A 144 36.93 -1.00 7.28
C GLY A 144 36.12 -2.18 7.80
N ILE A 145 35.15 -1.87 8.63
CA ILE A 145 34.11 -2.80 9.09
C ILE A 145 32.77 -2.13 8.96
N GLU A 146 31.76 -2.91 8.56
CA GLU A 146 30.38 -2.47 8.45
C GLU A 146 29.49 -3.46 9.18
N ALA A 147 28.48 -2.94 9.88
CA ALA A 147 27.42 -3.72 10.49
C ALA A 147 26.10 -2.99 10.33
N GLY A 148 25.01 -3.74 10.23
CA GLY A 148 23.67 -3.19 10.09
C GLY A 148 22.61 -4.23 10.39
N SER A 149 21.40 -3.76 10.59
CA SER A 149 20.22 -4.60 10.75
C SER A 149 19.01 -3.93 10.14
N GLN A 150 18.09 -4.74 9.66
CA GLN A 150 16.78 -4.33 9.15
C GLN A 150 15.69 -5.07 9.89
N ASP A 151 14.85 -4.33 10.58
CA ASP A 151 13.63 -4.82 11.18
C ASP A 151 12.43 -4.39 10.36
N TYR A 152 11.52 -5.34 10.11
CA TYR A 152 10.35 -5.14 9.27
C TYR A 152 9.14 -5.81 9.92
N VAL A 153 8.09 -5.04 10.16
CA VAL A 153 6.83 -5.52 10.73
C VAL A 153 5.66 -5.02 9.89
N THR A 154 4.82 -5.95 9.44
CA THR A 154 3.53 -5.62 8.84
C THR A 154 2.39 -6.21 9.64
N LEU A 155 1.35 -5.43 9.80
CA LEU A 155 0.08 -5.84 10.37
C LEU A 155 -1.01 -5.51 9.35
N GLY A 156 -1.88 -6.47 9.08
CA GLY A 156 -3.03 -6.29 8.20
C GLY A 156 -4.30 -6.82 8.86
N VAL A 157 -5.40 -6.12 8.72
CA VAL A 157 -6.73 -6.58 9.12
C VAL A 157 -7.68 -6.30 7.98
N THR A 158 -8.41 -7.31 7.57
CA THR A 158 -9.50 -7.20 6.59
C THR A 158 -10.81 -7.54 7.26
N GLY A 159 -11.84 -6.76 7.01
CA GLY A 159 -13.19 -6.98 7.50
C GLY A 159 -14.21 -6.95 6.38
N SER A 160 -15.30 -7.71 6.54
CA SER A 160 -16.43 -7.75 5.63
C SER A 160 -17.76 -7.83 6.38
N GLY A 161 -18.87 -7.52 5.67
CA GLY A 161 -20.20 -7.61 6.23
C GLY A 161 -20.55 -6.42 7.11
N PHE A 162 -20.51 -5.22 6.54
CA PHE A 162 -20.92 -3.98 7.22
C PHE A 162 -22.44 -3.81 7.19
N ILE A 163 -23.00 -3.20 8.23
CA ILE A 163 -24.43 -2.92 8.33
C ILE A 163 -24.84 -1.79 7.40
N ASN A 164 -23.98 -0.76 7.30
CA ASN A 164 -24.17 0.41 6.42
C ASN A 164 -22.81 0.99 6.02
N ASP A 165 -22.79 1.90 5.03
CA ASP A 165 -21.59 2.53 4.50
C ASP A 165 -21.12 3.77 5.29
N HIS A 166 -21.83 4.16 6.34
CA HIS A 166 -21.40 5.24 7.26
C HIS A 166 -20.39 4.74 8.30
N ILE A 167 -20.42 3.43 8.60
CA ILE A 167 -19.51 2.80 9.55
C ILE A 167 -18.51 1.95 8.78
N GLN A 168 -17.34 2.52 8.51
CA GLN A 168 -16.34 1.97 7.60
C GLN A 168 -15.13 1.35 8.31
N ASP A 169 -15.08 1.48 9.64
CA ASP A 169 -14.00 0.93 10.45
C ASP A 169 -14.08 -0.59 10.52
N VAL A 170 -12.96 -1.26 10.24
CA VAL A 170 -12.83 -2.73 10.25
C VAL A 170 -13.29 -3.38 11.56
N SER A 171 -13.27 -2.64 12.68
CA SER A 171 -13.73 -3.15 13.98
C SER A 171 -15.23 -3.44 14.04
N TYR A 172 -16.01 -2.83 13.16
CA TYR A 172 -17.46 -3.03 13.05
C TYR A 172 -17.87 -4.07 11.99
N ALA A 173 -16.90 -4.65 11.28
CA ALA A 173 -17.17 -5.71 10.34
C ALA A 173 -17.69 -6.98 11.06
N LYS A 174 -18.64 -7.67 10.43
CA LYS A 174 -19.17 -8.94 10.92
C LYS A 174 -18.11 -10.02 10.95
N GLU A 175 -17.29 -10.07 9.90
CA GLU A 175 -16.19 -11.01 9.76
C GLU A 175 -14.87 -10.25 9.68
N ARG A 176 -13.84 -10.74 10.37
CA ARG A 176 -12.52 -10.14 10.42
C ARG A 176 -11.42 -11.16 10.31
N LYS A 177 -10.38 -10.84 9.52
CA LYS A 177 -9.19 -11.67 9.38
C LYS A 177 -7.95 -10.79 9.52
N GLY A 178 -7.05 -11.17 10.42
CA GLY A 178 -5.79 -10.49 10.63
C GLY A 178 -4.61 -11.27 10.06
N THR A 179 -3.57 -10.54 9.66
CA THR A 179 -2.27 -11.09 9.26
C THR A 179 -1.16 -10.32 9.95
N ASN A 180 -0.09 -11.03 10.30
CA ASN A 180 1.12 -10.42 10.88
C ASN A 180 2.34 -11.05 10.22
N THR A 181 3.31 -10.21 9.86
CA THR A 181 4.62 -10.67 9.38
C THR A 181 5.69 -9.81 10.05
N SER A 182 6.71 -10.48 10.62
CA SER A 182 7.87 -9.84 11.22
C SER A 182 9.13 -10.52 10.69
N LYS A 183 10.13 -9.73 10.32
CA LYS A 183 11.46 -10.21 9.87
C LYS A 183 12.54 -9.29 10.42
N THR A 184 13.62 -9.90 10.91
CA THR A 184 14.89 -9.22 11.24
C THR A 184 15.99 -9.84 10.38
N LYS A 185 16.85 -9.02 9.80
CA LYS A 185 17.99 -9.44 8.98
C LYS A 185 19.25 -8.77 9.49
#